data_28728077a3730952bad8eacd58d6f498
#
_entry.id   28728077a3730952bad8eacd58d6f498
#
_cell.length_a   1.000
_cell.length_b   1.000
_cell.length_c   1.000
_cell.angle_alpha   90.00
_cell.angle_beta   90.00
_cell.angle_gamma   90.00
#
_symmetry.space_group_name_H-M   'P 1'
#
loop_
_entity.id
_entity.type
_entity.pdbx_description
1 polymer ?
#
loop_
_entity_poly.entity_id
_entity_poly.type
_entity_poly.pdbx_seq_one_letter_code
_entity_poly.pdbx_strand_id
1 'polypeptide(L)'
;LFGSRAMLCQTSVKGSLAYSTVGQMGFMLLECGVGAFGAALVHLVAHSLYKAHAFLASGSAVTAMRPLAPPVDGAKPSRILLGLATAAALVLCVAYYGGAEGSIGALIVLFAVLSLSLGHYLIASSAGGGLLSFLRAATVAAALAAIFVALHRVGDELLAGFVQASSASPLALGAAGLAVASFALVVVAQAAFGSEAGVSPMAQRAYVAMKHGLYANTLMSRWVGAWKRPSSLHPSSHD
;
A
#
# COMPACT_ATOMS: atom_id res chain seq x y z
N LEU A 1 -0.60 1.51 6.22
CA LEU A 1 0.71 1.03 6.71
C LEU A 1 0.59 -0.32 7.43
N PHE A 2 -0.28 -0.45 8.45
CA PHE A 2 -0.46 -1.72 9.18
C PHE A 2 -0.87 -2.87 8.25
N GLY A 3 -1.93 -2.70 7.46
CA GLY A 3 -2.43 -3.73 6.54
C GLY A 3 -1.37 -4.19 5.54
N SER A 4 -0.61 -3.26 4.97
CA SER A 4 0.46 -3.57 4.02
C SER A 4 1.62 -4.37 4.65
N ARG A 5 1.96 -4.09 5.91
CA ARG A 5 2.99 -4.85 6.63
C ARG A 5 2.50 -6.23 7.04
N ALA A 6 1.28 -6.32 7.56
CA ALA A 6 0.66 -7.60 7.92
C ALA A 6 0.50 -8.52 6.69
N MET A 7 0.18 -7.96 5.51
CA MET A 7 0.10 -8.66 4.24
C MET A 7 1.40 -9.43 3.92
N LEU A 8 2.56 -8.77 4.09
CA LEU A 8 3.86 -9.37 3.78
C LEU A 8 4.24 -10.53 4.73
N CYS A 9 3.65 -10.56 5.93
CA CYS A 9 3.91 -11.60 6.92
C CYS A 9 2.93 -12.78 6.83
N GLN A 10 1.92 -12.72 5.94
CA GLN A 10 0.93 -13.79 5.81
C GLN A 10 1.46 -14.97 5.00
N THR A 11 1.22 -16.18 5.47
CA THR A 11 1.57 -17.42 4.79
C THR A 11 0.47 -17.91 3.83
N SER A 12 -0.77 -17.47 4.02
CA SER A 12 -1.89 -17.83 3.16
C SER A 12 -2.20 -16.75 2.13
N VAL A 13 -2.48 -17.12 0.89
CA VAL A 13 -2.85 -16.20 -0.19
C VAL A 13 -4.09 -15.39 0.18
N LYS A 14 -5.13 -16.03 0.73
CA LYS A 14 -6.36 -15.36 1.14
C LYS A 14 -6.11 -14.36 2.28
N GLY A 15 -5.29 -14.73 3.27
CA GLY A 15 -4.89 -13.82 4.36
C GLY A 15 -4.13 -12.61 3.83
N SER A 16 -3.17 -12.82 2.94
CA SER A 16 -2.43 -11.74 2.27
C SER A 16 -3.36 -10.80 1.50
N LEU A 17 -4.31 -11.34 0.72
CA LEU A 17 -5.30 -10.56 -0.01
C LEU A 17 -6.21 -9.75 0.94
N ALA A 18 -6.64 -10.32 2.08
CA ALA A 18 -7.46 -9.62 3.06
C ALA A 18 -6.71 -8.43 3.69
N TYR A 19 -5.47 -8.62 4.14
CA TYR A 19 -4.67 -7.52 4.68
C TYR A 19 -4.29 -6.48 3.64
N SER A 20 -4.11 -6.88 2.38
CA SER A 20 -3.96 -5.94 1.27
C SER A 20 -5.20 -5.05 1.12
N THR A 21 -6.41 -5.61 1.29
CA THR A 21 -7.64 -4.80 1.27
C THR A 21 -7.66 -3.76 2.39
N VAL A 22 -7.29 -4.15 3.62
CA VAL A 22 -7.19 -3.20 4.74
C VAL A 22 -6.21 -2.06 4.44
N GLY A 23 -5.05 -2.38 3.83
CA GLY A 23 -4.07 -1.38 3.43
C GLY A 23 -4.61 -0.40 2.38
N GLN A 24 -5.29 -0.90 1.36
CA GLN A 24 -5.85 -0.11 0.27
C GLN A 24 -7.04 0.76 0.73
N MET A 25 -7.92 0.23 1.59
CA MET A 25 -9.00 1.02 2.20
C MET A 25 -8.43 2.19 3.02
N GLY A 26 -7.36 1.96 3.78
CA GLY A 26 -6.67 3.04 4.50
C GLY A 26 -6.08 4.10 3.56
N PHE A 27 -5.63 3.70 2.36
CA PHE A 27 -5.14 4.64 1.36
C PHE A 27 -6.29 5.45 0.72
N MET A 28 -7.42 4.83 0.41
CA MET A 28 -8.62 5.54 -0.08
C MET A 28 -9.13 6.57 0.94
N LEU A 29 -9.09 6.25 2.25
CA LEU A 29 -9.40 7.22 3.29
C LEU A 29 -8.44 8.39 3.31
N LEU A 30 -7.15 8.16 3.04
CA LEU A 30 -6.16 9.22 2.89
C LEU A 30 -6.48 10.09 1.67
N GLU A 31 -6.81 9.51 0.52
CA GLU A 31 -7.24 10.22 -0.69
C GLU A 31 -8.45 11.13 -0.41
N CYS A 32 -9.46 10.60 0.27
CA CYS A 32 -10.61 11.40 0.70
C CYS A 32 -10.21 12.53 1.68
N GLY A 33 -9.31 12.24 2.62
CA GLY A 33 -8.84 13.20 3.62
C GLY A 33 -8.07 14.39 3.04
N VAL A 34 -7.41 14.21 1.89
CA VAL A 34 -6.72 15.29 1.16
C VAL A 34 -7.58 15.93 0.07
N GLY A 35 -8.84 15.50 -0.07
CA GLY A 35 -9.78 16.05 -1.05
C GLY A 35 -9.63 15.48 -2.47
N ALA A 36 -8.90 14.36 -2.64
CA ALA A 36 -8.73 13.67 -3.92
C ALA A 36 -9.88 12.67 -4.17
N PHE A 37 -11.13 13.15 -4.19
CA PHE A 37 -12.31 12.30 -4.28
C PHE A 37 -12.42 11.53 -5.60
N GLY A 38 -12.01 12.16 -6.73
CA GLY A 38 -11.95 11.50 -8.04
C GLY A 38 -11.00 10.31 -8.03
N ALA A 39 -9.79 10.49 -7.49
CA ALA A 39 -8.83 9.40 -7.32
C ALA A 39 -9.38 8.29 -6.42
N ALA A 40 -9.99 8.63 -5.29
CA ALA A 40 -10.58 7.66 -4.38
C ALA A 40 -11.70 6.83 -5.04
N LEU A 41 -12.55 7.47 -5.86
CA LEU A 41 -13.61 6.78 -6.62
C LEU A 41 -13.02 5.78 -7.62
N VAL A 42 -12.08 6.22 -8.44
CA VAL A 42 -11.42 5.36 -9.43
C VAL A 42 -10.67 4.23 -8.74
N HIS A 43 -9.97 4.53 -7.64
CA HIS A 43 -9.27 3.53 -6.84
C HIS A 43 -10.25 2.49 -6.27
N LEU A 44 -11.40 2.91 -5.75
CA LEU A 44 -12.43 2.00 -5.23
C LEU A 44 -12.92 1.03 -6.31
N VAL A 45 -13.24 1.52 -7.52
CA VAL A 45 -13.71 0.70 -8.64
C VAL A 45 -12.63 -0.27 -9.10
N ALA A 46 -11.44 0.24 -9.39
CA ALA A 46 -10.31 -0.57 -9.87
C ALA A 46 -9.90 -1.64 -8.84
N HIS A 47 -9.85 -1.25 -7.56
CA HIS A 47 -9.55 -2.16 -6.45
C HIS A 47 -10.60 -3.25 -6.31
N SER A 48 -11.88 -2.92 -6.43
CA SER A 48 -12.98 -3.89 -6.31
C SER A 48 -12.90 -4.94 -7.41
N LEU A 49 -12.67 -4.54 -8.67
CA LEU A 49 -12.51 -5.44 -9.80
C LEU A 49 -11.27 -6.33 -9.65
N TYR A 50 -10.13 -5.73 -9.31
CA TYR A 50 -8.89 -6.47 -9.08
C TYR A 50 -9.04 -7.50 -7.96
N LYS A 51 -9.65 -7.11 -6.83
CA LYS A 51 -9.84 -8.01 -5.68
C LYS A 51 -10.81 -9.14 -5.98
N ALA A 52 -11.91 -8.87 -6.66
CA ALA A 52 -12.84 -9.91 -7.08
C ALA A 52 -12.09 -10.96 -7.92
N HIS A 53 -11.34 -10.54 -8.93
CA HIS A 53 -10.52 -11.44 -9.74
C HIS A 53 -9.47 -12.19 -8.91
N ALA A 54 -8.72 -11.49 -8.05
CA ALA A 54 -7.66 -12.11 -7.26
C ALA A 54 -8.19 -13.16 -6.26
N PHE A 55 -9.34 -12.89 -5.61
CA PHE A 55 -9.97 -13.86 -4.72
C PHE A 55 -10.52 -15.08 -5.46
N LEU A 56 -11.13 -14.89 -6.63
CA LEU A 56 -11.59 -16.01 -7.48
C LEU A 56 -10.42 -16.84 -7.98
N ALA A 57 -9.34 -16.20 -8.44
CA ALA A 57 -8.14 -16.88 -8.92
C ALA A 57 -7.34 -17.56 -7.78
N SER A 58 -7.55 -17.20 -6.52
CA SER A 58 -6.81 -17.77 -5.39
C SER A 58 -7.06 -19.27 -5.18
N GLY A 59 -8.16 -19.82 -5.72
CA GLY A 59 -8.45 -21.26 -5.69
C GLY A 59 -7.47 -22.10 -6.50
N SER A 60 -6.97 -21.58 -7.62
CA SER A 60 -5.99 -22.26 -8.48
C SER A 60 -4.53 -22.06 -8.03
N ALA A 61 -4.27 -21.17 -7.09
CA ALA A 61 -2.92 -20.90 -6.58
C ALA A 61 -2.31 -22.09 -5.82
N VAL A 62 -3.15 -23.02 -5.34
CA VAL A 62 -2.71 -24.25 -4.66
C VAL A 62 -1.99 -25.20 -5.62
N THR A 63 -2.36 -25.18 -6.90
CA THR A 63 -1.75 -26.04 -7.95
C THR A 63 -0.50 -25.40 -8.56
N ALA A 64 -0.33 -24.10 -8.45
CA ALA A 64 0.83 -23.37 -8.95
C ALA A 64 1.80 -23.07 -7.78
N MET A 65 2.58 -24.07 -7.36
CA MET A 65 3.72 -23.84 -6.46
C MET A 65 4.69 -22.90 -7.16
N ARG A 66 4.61 -21.61 -6.84
CA ARG A 66 5.59 -20.62 -7.29
C ARG A 66 6.84 -20.79 -6.42
N PRO A 67 8.03 -21.06 -6.99
CA PRO A 67 9.27 -21.07 -6.20
C PRO A 67 9.37 -19.77 -5.42
N LEU A 68 9.75 -19.87 -4.14
CA LEU A 68 10.10 -18.68 -3.37
C LEU A 68 11.14 -17.89 -4.17
N ALA A 69 10.87 -16.62 -4.42
CA ALA A 69 11.86 -15.75 -5.04
C ALA A 69 13.13 -15.78 -4.19
N PRO A 70 14.32 -15.90 -4.81
CA PRO A 70 15.57 -15.88 -4.05
C PRO A 70 15.63 -14.61 -3.22
N PRO A 71 16.29 -14.65 -2.04
CA PRO A 71 16.48 -13.46 -1.22
C PRO A 71 17.19 -12.40 -2.07
N VAL A 72 16.62 -11.21 -2.11
CA VAL A 72 17.21 -10.07 -2.82
C VAL A 72 18.16 -9.38 -1.85
N ASP A 73 19.44 -9.34 -2.19
CA ASP A 73 20.41 -8.54 -1.46
C ASP A 73 20.01 -7.07 -1.44
N GLY A 74 20.36 -6.36 -0.37
CA GLY A 74 20.07 -4.94 -0.25
C GLY A 74 20.60 -4.14 -1.45
N ALA A 75 19.82 -3.21 -1.93
CA ALA A 75 20.22 -2.39 -3.08
C ALA A 75 21.28 -1.38 -2.69
N LYS A 76 22.28 -1.17 -3.55
CA LYS A 76 23.30 -0.12 -3.36
C LYS A 76 22.61 1.25 -3.25
N PRO A 77 23.12 2.18 -2.40
CA PRO A 77 22.49 3.51 -2.23
C PRO A 77 22.34 4.28 -3.55
N SER A 78 23.29 4.15 -4.47
CA SER A 78 23.20 4.76 -5.80
C SER A 78 22.00 4.24 -6.62
N ARG A 79 21.67 2.96 -6.51
CA ARG A 79 20.53 2.35 -7.19
C ARG A 79 19.22 2.81 -6.57
N ILE A 80 19.16 2.94 -5.25
CA ILE A 80 17.99 3.49 -4.56
C ILE A 80 17.73 4.91 -5.02
N LEU A 81 18.77 5.75 -5.00
CA LEU A 81 18.68 7.15 -5.42
C LEU A 81 18.26 7.26 -6.90
N LEU A 82 18.90 6.49 -7.79
CA LEU A 82 18.56 6.49 -9.21
C LEU A 82 17.12 6.07 -9.47
N GLY A 83 16.66 4.98 -8.83
CA GLY A 83 15.30 4.47 -9.00
C GLY A 83 14.24 5.47 -8.51
N LEU A 84 14.44 6.08 -7.35
CA LEU A 84 13.52 7.09 -6.81
C LEU A 84 13.55 8.39 -7.63
N ALA A 85 14.72 8.87 -8.03
CA ALA A 85 14.85 10.08 -8.85
C ALA A 85 14.21 9.89 -10.23
N THR A 86 14.43 8.75 -10.88
CA THR A 86 13.81 8.42 -12.17
C THR A 86 12.29 8.33 -12.05
N ALA A 87 11.79 7.67 -11.01
CA ALA A 87 10.35 7.58 -10.79
C ALA A 87 9.72 8.97 -10.54
N ALA A 88 10.34 9.81 -9.71
CA ALA A 88 9.87 11.16 -9.46
C ALA A 88 9.88 12.00 -10.75
N ALA A 89 10.94 11.94 -11.54
CA ALA A 89 11.03 12.64 -12.82
C ALA A 89 9.95 12.18 -13.81
N LEU A 90 9.71 10.87 -13.93
CA LEU A 90 8.65 10.31 -14.78
C LEU A 90 7.26 10.79 -14.35
N VAL A 91 6.96 10.71 -13.05
CA VAL A 91 5.65 11.14 -12.52
C VAL A 91 5.43 12.63 -12.74
N LEU A 92 6.43 13.48 -12.46
CA LEU A 92 6.33 14.93 -12.67
C LEU A 92 6.18 15.27 -14.18
N CYS A 93 6.93 14.58 -15.04
CA CYS A 93 6.83 14.77 -16.50
C CYS A 93 5.41 14.40 -16.97
N VAL A 94 4.90 13.23 -16.59
CA VAL A 94 3.56 12.79 -17.00
C VAL A 94 2.47 13.68 -16.41
N ALA A 95 2.62 14.15 -15.16
CA ALA A 95 1.67 15.07 -14.54
C ALA A 95 1.62 16.42 -15.26
N TYR A 96 2.79 16.95 -15.64
CA TYR A 96 2.90 18.22 -16.36
C TYR A 96 2.26 18.15 -17.76
N TYR A 97 2.63 17.14 -18.57
CA TYR A 97 2.06 16.97 -19.91
C TYR A 97 0.64 16.42 -19.90
N GLY A 98 0.28 15.66 -18.89
CA GLY A 98 -1.07 15.11 -18.71
C GLY A 98 -2.09 16.14 -18.20
N GLY A 99 -1.66 17.35 -17.83
CA GLY A 99 -2.55 18.40 -17.32
C GLY A 99 -3.27 17.96 -16.05
N ALA A 100 -2.53 17.46 -15.06
CA ALA A 100 -3.11 17.06 -13.79
C ALA A 100 -3.64 18.30 -13.06
N GLU A 101 -4.95 18.33 -12.83
CA GLU A 101 -5.66 19.40 -12.13
C GLU A 101 -6.11 18.91 -10.75
N GLY A 102 -6.27 19.83 -9.81
CA GLY A 102 -6.71 19.50 -8.45
C GLY A 102 -6.08 20.40 -7.39
N SER A 103 -6.41 20.16 -6.13
CA SER A 103 -5.75 20.87 -5.03
C SER A 103 -4.26 20.47 -4.97
N ILE A 104 -3.38 21.45 -4.85
CA ILE A 104 -1.92 21.23 -4.80
C ILE A 104 -1.55 20.19 -3.72
N GLY A 105 -2.21 20.26 -2.57
CA GLY A 105 -1.97 19.30 -1.47
C GLY A 105 -2.30 17.85 -1.85
N ALA A 106 -3.43 17.62 -2.52
CA ALA A 106 -3.82 16.30 -2.99
C ALA A 106 -2.84 15.77 -4.04
N LEU A 107 -2.47 16.60 -5.03
CA LEU A 107 -1.53 16.21 -6.08
C LEU A 107 -0.16 15.85 -5.51
N ILE A 108 0.37 16.63 -4.54
CA ILE A 108 1.65 16.33 -3.90
C ILE A 108 1.61 14.94 -3.22
N VAL A 109 0.56 14.65 -2.47
CA VAL A 109 0.44 13.36 -1.75
C VAL A 109 0.31 12.20 -2.73
N LEU A 110 -0.57 12.31 -3.72
CA LEU A 110 -0.79 11.26 -4.72
C LEU A 110 0.48 10.98 -5.53
N PHE A 111 1.12 12.02 -6.03
CA PHE A 111 2.34 11.85 -6.83
C PHE A 111 3.55 11.42 -6.00
N ALA A 112 3.63 11.79 -4.73
CA ALA A 112 4.66 11.27 -3.82
C ALA A 112 4.49 9.76 -3.61
N VAL A 113 3.29 9.29 -3.33
CA VAL A 113 3.04 7.84 -3.14
C VAL A 113 3.26 7.07 -4.44
N LEU A 114 2.81 7.61 -5.59
CA LEU A 114 3.05 7.00 -6.90
C LEU A 114 4.56 6.92 -7.20
N SER A 115 5.30 7.99 -6.97
CA SER A 115 6.76 8.03 -7.17
C SER A 115 7.50 7.02 -6.30
N LEU A 116 7.10 6.89 -5.03
CA LEU A 116 7.68 5.89 -4.12
C LEU A 116 7.38 4.47 -4.58
N SER A 117 6.17 4.20 -5.06
CA SER A 117 5.75 2.88 -5.55
C SER A 117 6.50 2.49 -6.83
N LEU A 118 6.58 3.40 -7.80
CA LEU A 118 7.31 3.18 -9.04
C LEU A 118 8.82 3.12 -8.80
N GLY A 119 9.35 3.92 -7.87
CA GLY A 119 10.74 3.88 -7.45
C GLY A 119 11.13 2.53 -6.87
N HIS A 120 10.29 1.97 -5.98
CA HIS A 120 10.49 0.62 -5.46
C HIS A 120 10.48 -0.44 -6.57
N TYR A 121 9.55 -0.33 -7.53
CA TYR A 121 9.50 -1.20 -8.70
C TYR A 121 10.78 -1.11 -9.56
N LEU A 122 11.27 0.11 -9.83
CA LEU A 122 12.51 0.31 -10.60
C LEU A 122 13.74 -0.27 -9.89
N ILE A 123 13.84 -0.07 -8.55
CA ILE A 123 14.93 -0.64 -7.73
C ILE A 123 14.90 -2.16 -7.80
N ALA A 124 13.73 -2.78 -7.62
CA ALA A 124 13.58 -4.22 -7.66
C ALA A 124 13.87 -4.81 -9.04
N SER A 125 13.35 -4.20 -10.11
CA SER A 125 13.51 -4.67 -11.49
C SER A 125 14.94 -4.54 -11.99
N SER A 126 15.73 -3.64 -11.43
CA SER A 126 17.14 -3.43 -11.80
C SER A 126 18.13 -4.34 -11.05
N ALA A 127 17.65 -5.20 -10.14
CA ALA A 127 18.50 -5.98 -9.24
C ALA A 127 19.40 -7.01 -9.96
N GLY A 128 18.98 -7.57 -11.08
CA GLY A 128 19.73 -8.59 -11.84
C GLY A 128 20.03 -8.23 -13.29
N GLY A 129 19.70 -7.00 -13.74
CA GLY A 129 19.76 -6.63 -15.15
C GLY A 129 20.66 -5.44 -15.45
N GLY A 130 21.17 -5.39 -16.68
CA GLY A 130 21.89 -4.24 -17.21
C GLY A 130 20.96 -3.08 -17.58
N LEU A 131 21.50 -2.09 -18.30
CA LEU A 131 20.78 -0.90 -18.75
C LEU A 131 19.44 -1.24 -19.47
N LEU A 132 19.42 -2.30 -20.27
CA LEU A 132 18.21 -2.70 -21.01
C LEU A 132 17.05 -3.09 -20.09
N SER A 133 17.31 -3.82 -18.98
CA SER A 133 16.26 -4.18 -18.03
C SER A 133 15.74 -2.95 -17.27
N PHE A 134 16.65 -2.02 -16.94
CA PHE A 134 16.25 -0.74 -16.35
C PHE A 134 15.38 0.09 -17.29
N LEU A 135 15.75 0.20 -18.57
CA LEU A 135 14.96 0.92 -19.57
C LEU A 135 13.58 0.28 -19.77
N ARG A 136 13.49 -1.04 -19.85
CA ARG A 136 12.19 -1.75 -19.91
C ARG A 136 11.33 -1.46 -18.68
N ALA A 137 11.93 -1.49 -17.49
CA ALA A 137 11.21 -1.16 -16.27
C ALA A 137 10.76 0.32 -16.25
N ALA A 138 11.59 1.24 -16.75
CA ALA A 138 11.25 2.65 -16.86
C ALA A 138 10.10 2.92 -17.85
N THR A 139 10.04 2.22 -18.99
CA THR A 139 8.90 2.33 -19.92
C THR A 139 7.60 1.83 -19.30
N VAL A 140 7.63 0.72 -18.56
CA VAL A 140 6.47 0.23 -17.81
C VAL A 140 6.06 1.22 -16.73
N ALA A 141 7.01 1.78 -15.99
CA ALA A 141 6.72 2.79 -14.97
C ALA A 141 6.09 4.06 -15.56
N ALA A 142 6.57 4.52 -16.71
CA ALA A 142 6.00 5.66 -17.43
C ALA A 142 4.56 5.38 -17.91
N ALA A 143 4.31 4.19 -18.45
CA ALA A 143 2.96 3.77 -18.85
C ALA A 143 2.00 3.73 -17.67
N LEU A 144 2.44 3.18 -16.53
CA LEU A 144 1.63 3.14 -15.30
C LEU A 144 1.35 4.55 -14.76
N ALA A 145 2.33 5.44 -14.79
CA ALA A 145 2.14 6.84 -14.42
C ALA A 145 1.13 7.54 -15.32
N ALA A 146 1.21 7.32 -16.64
CA ALA A 146 0.28 7.90 -17.61
C ALA A 146 -1.16 7.40 -17.40
N ILE A 147 -1.33 6.09 -17.19
CA ILE A 147 -2.63 5.49 -16.87
C ILE A 147 -3.19 6.08 -15.57
N PHE A 148 -2.36 6.24 -14.54
CA PHE A 148 -2.79 6.82 -13.27
C PHE A 148 -3.29 8.26 -13.45
N VAL A 149 -2.55 9.13 -14.16
CA VAL A 149 -2.96 10.51 -14.42
C VAL A 149 -4.23 10.56 -15.27
N ALA A 150 -4.34 9.72 -16.29
CA ALA A 150 -5.55 9.64 -17.12
C ALA A 150 -6.79 9.22 -16.31
N LEU A 151 -6.65 8.20 -15.47
CA LEU A 151 -7.73 7.74 -14.58
C LEU A 151 -8.10 8.78 -13.52
N HIS A 152 -7.12 9.51 -12.99
CA HIS A 152 -7.37 10.60 -12.05
C HIS A 152 -8.23 11.69 -12.69
N ARG A 153 -7.90 12.13 -13.91
CA ARG A 153 -8.69 13.10 -14.65
C ARG A 153 -10.13 12.62 -14.92
N VAL A 154 -10.29 11.37 -15.36
CA VAL A 154 -11.62 10.77 -15.55
C VAL A 154 -12.42 10.79 -14.25
N GLY A 155 -11.80 10.46 -13.12
CA GLY A 155 -12.45 10.50 -11.82
C GLY A 155 -12.89 11.91 -11.42
N ASP A 156 -12.05 12.91 -11.66
CA ASP A 156 -12.38 14.31 -11.36
C ASP A 156 -13.47 14.86 -12.28
N GLU A 157 -13.45 14.54 -13.57
CA GLU A 157 -14.52 14.88 -14.50
C GLU A 157 -15.87 14.26 -14.12
N LEU A 158 -15.88 12.99 -13.70
CA LEU A 158 -17.08 12.31 -13.24
C LEU A 158 -17.70 12.95 -11.99
N LEU A 159 -16.87 13.55 -11.13
CA LEU A 159 -17.31 14.18 -9.88
C LEU A 159 -17.47 15.70 -9.96
N ALA A 160 -17.07 16.34 -11.06
CA ALA A 160 -17.05 17.80 -11.22
C ALA A 160 -18.41 18.48 -10.94
N GLY A 161 -19.53 17.76 -11.17
CA GLY A 161 -20.88 18.26 -10.88
C GLY A 161 -21.40 17.98 -9.46
N PHE A 162 -20.71 17.14 -8.71
CA PHE A 162 -21.21 16.62 -7.42
C PHE A 162 -20.38 17.08 -6.22
N VAL A 163 -19.09 17.31 -6.44
CA VAL A 163 -18.17 17.63 -5.35
C VAL A 163 -17.43 18.92 -5.68
N GLN A 164 -17.58 19.91 -4.80
CA GLN A 164 -16.77 21.12 -4.90
C GLN A 164 -15.32 20.79 -4.47
N ALA A 165 -14.36 21.28 -5.23
CA ALA A 165 -12.95 21.17 -4.87
C ALA A 165 -12.72 21.80 -3.49
N SER A 166 -12.54 20.96 -2.49
CA SER A 166 -12.25 21.38 -1.13
C SER A 166 -10.75 21.45 -0.93
N SER A 167 -10.26 22.57 -0.42
CA SER A 167 -8.87 22.67 0.04
C SER A 167 -8.72 21.80 1.29
N ALA A 168 -7.74 20.89 1.28
CA ALA A 168 -7.44 20.09 2.47
C ALA A 168 -7.04 20.99 3.64
N SER A 169 -7.53 20.69 4.84
CA SER A 169 -7.14 21.42 6.04
C SER A 169 -5.64 21.25 6.34
N PRO A 170 -4.97 22.20 7.00
CA PRO A 170 -3.56 22.05 7.36
C PRO A 170 -3.28 20.78 8.18
N LEU A 171 -4.22 20.38 9.03
CA LEU A 171 -4.12 19.14 9.80
C LEU A 171 -4.16 17.89 8.89
N ALA A 172 -5.05 17.88 7.90
CA ALA A 172 -5.14 16.78 6.93
C ALA A 172 -3.85 16.67 6.10
N LEU A 173 -3.30 17.81 5.66
CA LEU A 173 -2.02 17.84 4.93
C LEU A 173 -0.85 17.37 5.81
N GLY A 174 -0.81 17.75 7.07
CA GLY A 174 0.18 17.28 8.04
C GLY A 174 0.10 15.76 8.26
N ALA A 175 -1.10 15.23 8.45
CA ALA A 175 -1.33 13.79 8.60
C ALA A 175 -0.96 13.02 7.33
N ALA A 176 -1.29 13.55 6.14
CA ALA A 176 -0.92 12.98 4.86
C ALA A 176 0.60 12.99 4.65
N GLY A 177 1.28 14.08 5.01
CA GLY A 177 2.73 14.18 4.98
C GLY A 177 3.41 13.14 5.87
N LEU A 178 2.91 12.93 7.09
CA LEU A 178 3.39 11.88 7.99
C LEU A 178 3.17 10.48 7.40
N ALA A 179 2.03 10.23 6.75
CA ALA A 179 1.76 8.97 6.09
C ALA A 179 2.72 8.71 4.92
N VAL A 180 2.97 9.72 4.07
CA VAL A 180 3.94 9.65 2.97
C VAL A 180 5.36 9.43 3.49
N ALA A 181 5.78 10.18 4.52
CA ALA A 181 7.11 10.00 5.13
C ALA A 181 7.29 8.60 5.73
N SER A 182 6.27 8.08 6.42
CA SER A 182 6.29 6.72 6.96
C SER A 182 6.37 5.67 5.85
N PHE A 183 5.67 5.89 4.72
CA PHE A 183 5.73 5.00 3.56
C PHE A 183 7.11 5.06 2.89
N ALA A 184 7.67 6.26 2.73
CA ALA A 184 9.03 6.46 2.20
C ALA A 184 10.08 5.75 3.04
N LEU A 185 10.01 5.89 4.37
CA LEU A 185 10.90 5.20 5.29
C LEU A 185 10.84 3.68 5.11
N VAL A 186 9.64 3.14 4.93
CA VAL A 186 9.43 1.71 4.68
C VAL A 186 10.08 1.27 3.36
N VAL A 187 9.84 2.01 2.27
CA VAL A 187 10.40 1.70 0.94
C VAL A 187 11.91 1.74 0.96
N VAL A 188 12.48 2.80 1.54
CA VAL A 188 13.95 2.94 1.65
C VAL A 188 14.55 1.86 2.53
N ALA A 189 13.94 1.56 3.68
CA ALA A 189 14.40 0.50 4.57
C ALA A 189 14.36 -0.87 3.88
N GLN A 190 13.29 -1.20 3.16
CA GLN A 190 13.20 -2.46 2.40
C GLN A 190 14.26 -2.55 1.30
N ALA A 191 14.51 -1.44 0.60
CA ALA A 191 15.52 -1.40 -0.46
C ALA A 191 16.94 -1.48 0.08
N ALA A 192 17.22 -0.86 1.24
CA ALA A 192 18.56 -0.82 1.84
C ALA A 192 18.92 -2.12 2.57
N PHE A 193 18.01 -2.68 3.34
CA PHE A 193 18.30 -3.84 4.21
C PHE A 193 17.96 -5.19 3.58
N GLY A 194 17.18 -5.21 2.48
CA GLY A 194 16.80 -6.46 1.81
C GLY A 194 16.20 -7.48 2.77
N SER A 195 16.65 -8.73 2.68
CA SER A 195 16.19 -9.84 3.53
C SER A 195 16.95 -9.96 4.86
N GLU A 196 18.03 -9.21 5.07
CA GLU A 196 18.87 -9.32 6.27
C GLU A 196 18.22 -8.75 7.54
N ALA A 197 17.20 -7.89 7.39
CA ALA A 197 16.47 -7.32 8.52
C ALA A 197 15.74 -8.36 9.40
N GLY A 198 15.63 -9.62 8.93
CA GLY A 198 15.00 -10.71 9.66
C GLY A 198 15.83 -11.35 10.78
N VAL A 199 17.10 -11.01 10.90
CA VAL A 199 18.03 -11.70 11.81
C VAL A 199 18.01 -11.15 13.24
N SER A 200 17.55 -9.91 13.46
CA SER A 200 17.52 -9.35 14.80
C SER A 200 16.35 -9.92 15.64
N PRO A 201 16.55 -10.17 16.97
CA PRO A 201 15.46 -10.66 17.84
C PRO A 201 14.25 -9.73 17.88
N MET A 202 14.46 -8.42 17.71
CA MET A 202 13.40 -7.41 17.66
C MET A 202 12.60 -7.51 16.36
N ALA A 203 13.26 -7.73 15.24
CA ALA A 203 12.62 -7.94 13.95
C ALA A 203 11.79 -9.24 13.93
N GLN A 204 12.29 -10.31 14.57
CA GLN A 204 11.53 -11.56 14.71
C GLN A 204 10.26 -11.38 15.56
N ARG A 205 10.35 -10.66 16.68
CA ARG A 205 9.15 -10.34 17.50
C ARG A 205 8.14 -9.50 16.72
N ALA A 206 8.60 -8.49 15.98
CA ALA A 206 7.74 -7.67 15.14
C ALA A 206 7.09 -8.51 14.02
N TYR A 207 7.83 -9.41 13.38
CA TYR A 207 7.31 -10.34 12.38
C TYR A 207 6.20 -11.23 12.94
N VAL A 208 6.45 -11.86 14.10
CA VAL A 208 5.45 -12.72 14.77
C VAL A 208 4.20 -11.93 15.15
N ALA A 209 4.35 -10.74 15.73
CA ALA A 209 3.23 -9.86 16.05
C ALA A 209 2.41 -9.48 14.81
N MET A 210 3.07 -9.13 13.70
CA MET A 210 2.39 -8.80 12.44
C MET A 210 1.76 -10.01 11.78
N LYS A 211 2.38 -11.18 11.83
CA LYS A 211 1.82 -12.44 11.33
C LYS A 211 0.49 -12.77 12.00
N HIS A 212 0.38 -12.50 13.30
CA HIS A 212 -0.85 -12.68 14.08
C HIS A 212 -1.76 -11.44 14.07
N GLY A 213 -1.55 -10.48 13.17
CA GLY A 213 -2.36 -9.27 13.04
C GLY A 213 -2.36 -8.41 14.30
N LEU A 214 -1.18 -8.29 14.99
CA LEU A 214 -1.02 -7.64 16.30
C LEU A 214 -1.98 -8.18 17.37
N TYR A 215 -2.41 -9.43 17.22
CA TYR A 215 -3.40 -10.07 18.10
C TYR A 215 -4.73 -9.31 18.22
N ALA A 216 -5.03 -8.43 17.26
CA ALA A 216 -6.22 -7.57 17.27
C ALA A 216 -7.51 -8.41 17.37
N ASN A 217 -7.60 -9.53 16.65
CA ASN A 217 -8.73 -10.44 16.74
C ASN A 217 -8.90 -11.04 18.16
N THR A 218 -7.79 -11.42 18.80
CA THR A 218 -7.81 -11.97 20.15
C THR A 218 -8.22 -10.91 21.17
N LEU A 219 -7.73 -9.67 21.02
CA LEU A 219 -8.10 -8.55 21.87
C LEU A 219 -9.58 -8.21 21.71
N MET A 220 -10.08 -8.10 20.47
CA MET A 220 -11.48 -7.84 20.18
C MET A 220 -12.39 -8.95 20.70
N SER A 221 -12.01 -10.23 20.51
CA SER A 221 -12.80 -11.37 21.02
C SER A 221 -12.85 -11.37 22.55
N ARG A 222 -11.76 -11.04 23.21
CA ARG A 222 -11.74 -10.89 24.68
C ARG A 222 -12.63 -9.75 25.15
N TRP A 223 -12.59 -8.60 24.44
CA TRP A 223 -13.38 -7.43 24.77
C TRP A 223 -14.88 -7.68 24.58
N VAL A 224 -15.27 -8.24 23.43
CA VAL A 224 -16.65 -8.64 23.15
C VAL A 224 -17.12 -9.80 24.03
N GLY A 225 -16.25 -10.77 24.32
CA GLY A 225 -16.56 -11.88 25.23
C GLY A 225 -16.73 -11.45 26.68
N ALA A 226 -15.95 -10.45 27.13
CA ALA A 226 -16.14 -9.85 28.45
C ALA A 226 -17.51 -9.14 28.57
N TRP A 227 -18.01 -8.57 27.49
CA TRP A 227 -19.31 -7.90 27.48
C TRP A 227 -20.49 -8.89 27.41
N LYS A 228 -20.26 -10.10 26.88
CA LYS A 228 -21.29 -11.15 26.73
C LYS A 228 -21.37 -12.12 27.90
N ARG A 229 -20.57 -12.00 28.96
CA ARG A 229 -20.70 -12.86 30.13
C ARG A 229 -21.97 -12.49 30.90
N PRO A 230 -23.03 -13.33 30.87
CA PRO A 230 -24.14 -13.12 31.77
C PRO A 230 -23.63 -13.36 33.22
N SER A 231 -24.03 -12.48 34.13
CA SER A 231 -23.72 -12.51 35.56
C SER A 231 -24.51 -13.57 36.31
N SER A 232 -24.74 -14.75 35.74
CA SER A 232 -25.56 -15.80 36.33
C SER A 232 -24.92 -17.19 36.15
N LEU A 233 -23.94 -17.48 36.97
CA LEU A 233 -23.75 -18.85 37.50
C LEU A 233 -23.58 -18.74 39.00
N HIS A 234 -24.67 -18.57 39.69
CA HIS A 234 -24.78 -19.02 41.05
C HIS A 234 -24.63 -20.56 41.05
N PRO A 235 -23.68 -21.16 41.75
CA PRO A 235 -23.73 -22.60 42.02
C PRO A 235 -24.94 -22.82 42.90
N SER A 236 -25.94 -23.55 42.41
CA SER A 236 -26.98 -24.13 43.26
C SER A 236 -26.33 -25.11 44.21
N SER A 237 -26.24 -24.73 45.49
CA SER A 237 -26.02 -25.65 46.61
C SER A 237 -27.15 -26.69 46.58
N HIS A 238 -26.84 -27.91 46.19
CA HIS A 238 -27.66 -29.06 46.52
C HIS A 238 -27.18 -29.60 47.85
N ASP A 239 -28.06 -29.40 48.88
CA ASP A 239 -28.12 -30.23 50.07
C ASP A 239 -28.65 -31.63 49.75
#